data_31269559cba223b4bc65319074650588
#
_entry.id   31269559cba223b4bc65319074650588
#
_cell.length_a   1.000
_cell.length_b   1.000
_cell.length_c   1.000
_cell.angle_alpha   90.00
_cell.angle_beta   90.00
_cell.angle_gamma   90.00
#
_symmetry.space_group_name_H-M   'P 1'
#
loop_
_entity.id
_entity.type
_entity.pdbx_description
1 polymer ?
#
loop_
_entity_poly.entity_id
_entity_poly.type
_entity_poly.pdbx_seq_one_letter_code
_entity_poly.pdbx_strand_id
1 'polypeptide(L)'
;MPVVSIITPFRDAAHFLPGLVANLQQQSFLNWECLLVNHGSKDGGGELAKILIASDTRFRLIELPRVREFDNQLPAIPRNKALLEAQSELIAFLDVDDLWHPLKLERQLRFHRENSLDLSVTAFARFNNLTKQVGPWRLPPNHNIHTQIRWRNPIPLLTAVVRRDLLDNGFPLHPHEDYLLWLEIMSNNPAIRYGCLPQVLAFYRRHSSNISRYPYQLVRWTYGVYRISGANPVQAFGQLLLWGGAHCICLLRDKFSRRLSRHNLDEHLILAPRDFAK
;
A
#
# COMPACT_ATOMS: atom_id res chain seq x y z
N MET A 1 13.68 -17.68 10.54
CA MET A 1 13.56 -16.34 9.96
C MET A 1 12.14 -16.17 9.43
N PRO A 2 11.53 -14.98 9.49
CA PRO A 2 10.24 -14.75 8.89
C PRO A 2 10.30 -14.86 7.36
N VAL A 3 9.18 -15.23 6.73
CA VAL A 3 9.07 -15.35 5.26
C VAL A 3 8.78 -13.99 4.62
N VAL A 4 8.06 -13.12 5.34
CA VAL A 4 7.70 -11.78 4.88
C VAL A 4 7.81 -10.77 6.01
N SER A 5 8.42 -9.60 5.73
CA SER A 5 8.45 -8.46 6.62
C SER A 5 7.37 -7.46 6.19
N ILE A 6 6.49 -7.11 7.12
CA ILE A 6 5.40 -6.15 6.91
C ILE A 6 5.88 -4.79 7.44
N ILE A 7 5.88 -3.79 6.58
CA ILE A 7 6.30 -2.42 6.94
C ILE A 7 5.05 -1.57 7.18
N THR A 8 4.96 -1.04 8.41
CA THR A 8 3.82 -0.23 8.86
C THR A 8 4.29 1.06 9.53
N PRO A 9 4.42 2.15 8.79
CA PRO A 9 4.70 3.45 9.36
C PRO A 9 3.45 4.04 10.03
N PHE A 10 3.64 4.77 11.13
CA PHE A 10 2.56 5.54 11.72
C PHE A 10 3.05 6.85 12.35
N ARG A 11 2.17 7.84 12.38
CA ARG A 11 2.37 9.13 13.04
C ARG A 11 1.04 9.73 13.43
N ASP A 12 0.89 10.08 14.70
CA ASP A 12 -0.33 10.65 15.27
C ASP A 12 -1.59 9.83 14.88
N ALA A 13 -1.51 8.50 15.03
CA ALA A 13 -2.49 7.52 14.56
C ALA A 13 -2.85 6.47 15.61
N ALA A 14 -2.76 6.83 16.92
CA ALA A 14 -3.01 5.95 18.04
C ALA A 14 -4.36 5.21 17.93
N HIS A 15 -5.39 5.87 17.42
CA HIS A 15 -6.74 5.30 17.29
C HIS A 15 -6.87 4.17 16.26
N PHE A 16 -5.89 4.00 15.34
CA PHE A 16 -5.88 2.89 14.38
C PHE A 16 -5.09 1.67 14.87
N LEU A 17 -4.11 1.87 15.78
CA LEU A 17 -3.20 0.82 16.22
C LEU A 17 -3.88 -0.45 16.76
N PRO A 18 -4.93 -0.40 17.60
CA PRO A 18 -5.59 -1.61 18.07
C PRO A 18 -6.19 -2.44 16.92
N GLY A 19 -6.81 -1.77 15.95
CA GLY A 19 -7.39 -2.44 14.79
C GLY A 19 -6.33 -3.05 13.87
N LEU A 20 -5.20 -2.38 13.65
CA LEU A 20 -4.07 -2.88 12.88
C LEU A 20 -3.47 -4.14 13.52
N VAL A 21 -3.14 -4.08 14.82
CA VAL A 21 -2.52 -5.20 15.53
C VAL A 21 -3.43 -6.43 15.49
N ALA A 22 -4.72 -6.25 15.83
CA ALA A 22 -5.70 -7.33 15.75
C ALA A 22 -5.85 -7.90 14.32
N ASN A 23 -5.83 -7.06 13.29
CA ASN A 23 -5.92 -7.48 11.89
C ASN A 23 -4.72 -8.34 11.45
N LEU A 24 -3.51 -7.98 11.87
CA LEU A 24 -2.31 -8.78 11.58
C LEU A 24 -2.27 -10.08 12.40
N GLN A 25 -2.70 -10.06 13.65
CA GLN A 25 -2.79 -11.27 14.47
C GLN A 25 -3.79 -12.30 13.91
N GLN A 26 -4.80 -11.86 13.17
CA GLN A 26 -5.79 -12.72 12.52
C GLN A 26 -5.31 -13.32 11.19
N GLN A 27 -4.12 -13.00 10.70
CA GLN A 27 -3.58 -13.63 9.49
C GLN A 27 -3.39 -15.14 9.69
N SER A 28 -3.94 -15.93 8.77
CA SER A 28 -3.83 -17.40 8.78
C SER A 28 -2.39 -17.89 8.58
N PHE A 29 -1.58 -17.14 7.84
CA PHE A 29 -0.15 -17.40 7.69
C PHE A 29 0.60 -16.77 8.87
N LEU A 30 1.36 -17.55 9.62
CA LEU A 30 1.93 -17.14 10.91
C LEU A 30 3.40 -16.71 10.86
N ASN A 31 4.15 -17.07 9.79
CA ASN A 31 5.59 -16.82 9.69
C ASN A 31 5.91 -15.46 9.06
N TRP A 32 5.54 -14.39 9.75
CA TRP A 32 5.81 -13.01 9.36
C TRP A 32 6.40 -12.21 10.53
N GLU A 33 7.06 -11.11 10.23
CA GLU A 33 7.34 -10.03 11.17
C GLU A 33 6.64 -8.75 10.74
N CYS A 34 6.32 -7.87 11.69
CA CYS A 34 5.80 -6.52 11.41
C CYS A 34 6.70 -5.48 12.06
N LEU A 35 7.23 -4.58 11.24
CA LEU A 35 8.01 -3.43 11.64
C LEU A 35 7.07 -2.22 11.76
N LEU A 36 6.62 -1.95 12.99
CA LEU A 36 5.86 -0.75 13.34
C LEU A 36 6.83 0.41 13.51
N VAL A 37 6.75 1.43 12.67
CA VAL A 37 7.64 2.59 12.74
C VAL A 37 6.90 3.82 13.22
N ASN A 38 7.13 4.20 14.47
CA ASN A 38 6.61 5.44 15.04
C ASN A 38 7.45 6.63 14.58
N HIS A 39 6.89 7.49 13.76
CA HIS A 39 7.58 8.68 13.25
C HIS A 39 7.27 9.91 14.10
N GLY A 40 7.67 9.86 15.37
CA GLY A 40 7.55 10.97 16.32
C GLY A 40 6.11 11.38 16.63
N SER A 41 5.22 10.42 16.90
CA SER A 41 3.85 10.68 17.32
C SER A 41 3.78 11.47 18.62
N LYS A 42 2.75 12.34 18.74
CA LYS A 42 2.47 13.13 19.93
C LYS A 42 1.15 12.76 20.62
N ASP A 43 0.41 11.83 20.03
CA ASP A 43 -0.92 11.37 20.47
C ASP A 43 -0.87 10.16 21.43
N GLY A 44 0.32 9.81 21.94
CA GLY A 44 0.52 8.62 22.78
C GLY A 44 0.62 7.32 22.00
N GLY A 45 0.64 7.37 20.65
CA GLY A 45 0.67 6.19 19.78
C GLY A 45 1.90 5.29 20.00
N GLY A 46 3.06 5.87 20.31
CA GLY A 46 4.27 5.08 20.61
C GLY A 46 4.10 4.19 21.85
N GLU A 47 3.62 4.76 22.96
CA GLU A 47 3.39 3.98 24.20
C GLU A 47 2.25 2.96 24.03
N LEU A 48 1.17 3.35 23.33
CA LEU A 48 0.09 2.42 23.02
C LEU A 48 0.60 1.24 22.17
N ALA A 49 1.44 1.48 21.16
CA ALA A 49 2.02 0.42 20.35
C ALA A 49 2.82 -0.57 21.19
N LYS A 50 3.69 -0.10 22.11
CA LYS A 50 4.43 -0.96 23.05
C LYS A 50 3.53 -1.89 23.84
N ILE A 51 2.43 -1.35 24.38
CA ILE A 51 1.46 -2.13 25.17
C ILE A 51 0.79 -3.20 24.28
N LEU A 52 0.31 -2.82 23.10
CA LEU A 52 -0.45 -3.70 22.21
C LEU A 52 0.36 -4.87 21.68
N ILE A 53 1.67 -4.67 21.46
CA ILE A 53 2.54 -5.70 20.88
C ILE A 53 3.35 -6.50 21.92
N ALA A 54 3.26 -6.16 23.21
CA ALA A 54 4.11 -6.71 24.27
C ALA A 54 4.11 -8.24 24.34
N SER A 55 3.01 -8.90 23.97
CA SER A 55 2.85 -10.35 24.03
C SER A 55 3.09 -11.06 22.69
N ASP A 56 3.39 -10.35 21.61
CA ASP A 56 3.53 -10.92 20.27
C ASP A 56 4.90 -10.56 19.67
N THR A 57 5.84 -11.48 19.74
CA THR A 57 7.23 -11.29 19.29
C THR A 57 7.40 -11.09 17.78
N ARG A 58 6.34 -11.27 17.00
CA ARG A 58 6.34 -10.99 15.55
C ARG A 58 6.35 -9.48 15.26
N PHE A 59 5.96 -8.66 16.24
CA PHE A 59 6.01 -7.21 16.09
C PHE A 59 7.31 -6.64 16.64
N ARG A 60 7.86 -5.67 15.93
CA ARG A 60 9.01 -4.87 16.38
C ARG A 60 8.66 -3.39 16.23
N LEU A 61 8.77 -2.63 17.31
CA LEU A 61 8.59 -1.17 17.28
C LEU A 61 9.93 -0.48 17.02
N ILE A 62 9.93 0.41 16.05
CA ILE A 62 11.05 1.30 15.73
C ILE A 62 10.61 2.73 16.01
N GLU A 63 11.33 3.40 16.90
CA GLU A 63 11.09 4.81 17.24
C GLU A 63 11.98 5.72 16.40
N LEU A 64 11.37 6.67 15.71
CA LEU A 64 12.07 7.72 14.98
C LEU A 64 11.73 9.09 15.56
N PRO A 65 12.72 9.99 15.69
CA PRO A 65 12.45 11.35 16.12
C PRO A 65 11.62 12.10 15.06
N ARG A 66 10.83 13.05 15.51
CA ARG A 66 10.16 14.00 14.62
C ARG A 66 11.18 15.03 14.12
N VAL A 67 11.51 14.99 12.85
CA VAL A 67 12.43 15.95 12.23
C VAL A 67 11.61 17.07 11.61
N ARG A 68 11.78 18.33 12.11
CA ARG A 68 11.00 19.51 11.66
C ARG A 68 11.20 19.83 10.17
N GLU A 69 12.38 19.60 9.64
CA GLU A 69 12.73 19.86 8.23
C GLU A 69 11.94 18.98 7.25
N PHE A 70 11.46 17.80 7.70
CA PHE A 70 10.65 16.88 6.93
C PHE A 70 9.21 16.81 7.42
N ASP A 71 8.70 17.88 8.01
CA ASP A 71 7.35 17.97 8.58
C ASP A 71 6.24 17.80 7.51
N ASN A 72 6.61 17.72 6.22
CA ASN A 72 5.76 17.41 5.09
C ASN A 72 5.32 15.93 5.03
N GLN A 73 5.41 15.20 6.16
CA GLN A 73 4.83 13.86 6.34
C GLN A 73 5.22 12.86 5.22
N LEU A 74 6.51 12.83 4.85
CA LEU A 74 6.96 11.87 3.84
C LEU A 74 7.00 10.46 4.42
N PRO A 75 6.10 9.56 4.01
CA PRO A 75 6.08 8.17 4.49
C PRO A 75 7.33 7.37 4.09
N ALA A 76 8.10 7.89 3.13
CA ALA A 76 9.37 7.32 2.69
C ALA A 76 10.38 7.13 3.84
N ILE A 77 10.51 8.12 4.74
CA ILE A 77 11.50 8.08 5.83
C ILE A 77 11.31 6.87 6.75
N PRO A 78 10.12 6.69 7.38
CA PRO A 78 9.90 5.52 8.22
C PRO A 78 9.91 4.19 7.44
N ARG A 79 9.46 4.16 6.18
CA ARG A 79 9.53 2.97 5.34
C ARG A 79 10.99 2.58 5.05
N ASN A 80 11.85 3.54 4.70
CA ASN A 80 13.27 3.30 4.46
C ASN A 80 13.97 2.78 5.72
N LYS A 81 13.65 3.33 6.89
CA LYS A 81 14.20 2.82 8.14
C LYS A 81 13.79 1.36 8.39
N ALA A 82 12.52 1.02 8.14
CA ALA A 82 12.04 -0.35 8.27
C ALA A 82 12.70 -1.31 7.26
N LEU A 83 12.93 -0.87 6.02
CA LEU A 83 13.61 -1.69 5.00
C LEU A 83 15.02 -2.11 5.44
N LEU A 84 15.77 -1.22 6.11
CA LEU A 84 17.11 -1.52 6.62
C LEU A 84 17.07 -2.57 7.75
N GLU A 85 15.97 -2.68 8.47
CA GLU A 85 15.83 -3.58 9.61
C GLU A 85 15.02 -4.86 9.30
N ALA A 86 14.42 -4.93 8.12
CA ALA A 86 13.67 -6.11 7.66
C ALA A 86 14.57 -7.34 7.53
N GLN A 87 14.09 -8.48 8.03
CA GLN A 87 14.84 -9.73 8.06
C GLN A 87 14.46 -10.70 6.95
N SER A 88 13.35 -10.43 6.25
CA SER A 88 12.80 -11.33 5.24
C SER A 88 13.26 -10.98 3.84
N GLU A 89 13.26 -11.98 2.96
CA GLU A 89 13.48 -11.78 1.52
C GLU A 89 12.28 -11.12 0.80
N LEU A 90 11.09 -11.22 1.39
CA LEU A 90 9.88 -10.61 0.87
C LEU A 90 9.41 -9.46 1.76
N ILE A 91 9.01 -8.38 1.15
CA ILE A 91 8.48 -7.19 1.83
C ILE A 91 7.02 -6.98 1.43
N ALA A 92 6.19 -6.66 2.42
CA ALA A 92 4.82 -6.22 2.24
C ALA A 92 4.59 -4.88 2.96
N PHE A 93 3.61 -4.12 2.53
CA PHE A 93 3.33 -2.79 3.09
C PHE A 93 1.87 -2.71 3.55
N LEU A 94 1.68 -2.26 4.78
CA LEU A 94 0.35 -2.01 5.34
C LEU A 94 0.37 -0.70 6.10
N ASP A 95 -0.33 0.30 5.59
CA ASP A 95 -0.49 1.55 6.32
C ASP A 95 -1.40 1.34 7.54
N VAL A 96 -1.14 2.10 8.61
CA VAL A 96 -1.76 1.89 9.92
C VAL A 96 -3.30 1.99 9.91
N ASP A 97 -3.86 2.70 8.95
CA ASP A 97 -5.30 2.93 8.78
C ASP A 97 -5.98 1.92 7.84
N ASP A 98 -5.23 1.05 7.17
CA ASP A 98 -5.74 0.06 6.24
C ASP A 98 -5.94 -1.33 6.89
N LEU A 99 -6.57 -2.24 6.17
CA LEU A 99 -6.84 -3.60 6.64
C LEU A 99 -6.55 -4.63 5.55
N TRP A 100 -6.16 -5.82 5.98
CA TRP A 100 -6.03 -7.00 5.14
C TRP A 100 -7.09 -8.06 5.46
N HIS A 101 -7.47 -8.83 4.45
CA HIS A 101 -8.23 -10.05 4.66
C HIS A 101 -7.39 -11.08 5.45
N PRO A 102 -7.97 -11.87 6.37
CA PRO A 102 -7.21 -12.85 7.15
C PRO A 102 -6.40 -13.86 6.33
N LEU A 103 -6.83 -14.17 5.12
CA LEU A 103 -6.14 -15.09 4.20
C LEU A 103 -5.16 -14.39 3.24
N LYS A 104 -4.87 -13.08 3.43
CA LYS A 104 -4.05 -12.35 2.44
C LYS A 104 -2.65 -12.91 2.33
N LEU A 105 -1.94 -13.00 3.43
CA LEU A 105 -0.56 -13.48 3.39
C LEU A 105 -0.48 -14.90 2.86
N GLU A 106 -1.32 -15.80 3.33
CA GLU A 106 -1.34 -17.20 2.89
C GLU A 106 -1.54 -17.32 1.38
N ARG A 107 -2.58 -16.67 0.84
CA ARG A 107 -2.95 -16.81 -0.58
C ARG A 107 -1.97 -16.10 -1.49
N GLN A 108 -1.56 -14.88 -1.12
CA GLN A 108 -0.64 -14.11 -1.95
C GLN A 108 0.77 -14.68 -1.95
N LEU A 109 1.30 -15.13 -0.82
CA LEU A 109 2.62 -15.76 -0.76
C LEU A 109 2.66 -17.10 -1.51
N ARG A 110 1.57 -17.88 -1.45
CA ARG A 110 1.40 -19.08 -2.27
C ARG A 110 1.45 -18.72 -3.76
N PHE A 111 0.61 -17.79 -4.20
CA PHE A 111 0.57 -17.30 -5.59
C PHE A 111 1.93 -16.75 -6.04
N HIS A 112 2.59 -15.97 -5.20
CA HIS A 112 3.92 -15.40 -5.47
C HIS A 112 4.95 -16.50 -5.74
N ARG A 113 5.00 -17.51 -4.89
CA ARG A 113 5.93 -18.64 -4.99
C ARG A 113 5.62 -19.54 -6.19
N GLU A 114 4.36 -19.97 -6.37
CA GLU A 114 3.94 -20.88 -7.43
C GLU A 114 4.22 -20.31 -8.83
N ASN A 115 4.17 -18.99 -8.98
CA ASN A 115 4.46 -18.29 -10.23
C ASN A 115 5.88 -17.72 -10.28
N SER A 116 6.72 -18.00 -9.28
CA SER A 116 8.10 -17.52 -9.18
C SER A 116 8.21 -16.00 -9.40
N LEU A 117 7.31 -15.21 -8.81
CA LEU A 117 7.21 -13.77 -9.02
C LEU A 117 8.29 -13.00 -8.25
N ASP A 118 8.63 -11.82 -8.75
CA ASP A 118 9.48 -10.85 -8.08
C ASP A 118 8.63 -9.77 -7.40
N LEU A 119 7.44 -9.50 -7.95
CA LEU A 119 6.43 -8.59 -7.41
C LEU A 119 5.04 -9.16 -7.67
N SER A 120 4.26 -9.32 -6.63
CA SER A 120 2.84 -9.68 -6.72
C SER A 120 1.96 -8.62 -6.08
N VAL A 121 0.75 -8.48 -6.61
CA VAL A 121 -0.31 -7.61 -6.06
C VAL A 121 -1.63 -8.38 -5.97
N THR A 122 -2.59 -7.82 -5.25
CA THR A 122 -3.95 -8.38 -5.16
C THR A 122 -4.98 -7.35 -5.58
N ALA A 123 -6.20 -7.78 -5.86
CA ALA A 123 -7.31 -6.87 -5.91
C ALA A 123 -7.55 -6.24 -4.52
N PHE A 124 -8.15 -5.06 -4.52
CA PHE A 124 -8.48 -4.34 -3.30
C PHE A 124 -9.84 -3.65 -3.40
N ALA A 125 -10.42 -3.32 -2.27
CA ALA A 125 -11.62 -2.50 -2.18
C ALA A 125 -11.37 -1.28 -1.30
N ARG A 126 -12.19 -0.25 -1.46
CA ARG A 126 -12.20 0.92 -0.57
C ARG A 126 -13.38 0.80 0.38
N PHE A 127 -13.19 1.11 1.65
CA PHE A 127 -14.30 1.15 2.59
C PHE A 127 -14.39 2.49 3.33
N ASN A 128 -15.58 2.83 3.75
CA ASN A 128 -15.83 4.03 4.52
C ASN A 128 -15.62 3.74 6.01
N ASN A 129 -14.83 4.58 6.69
CA ASN A 129 -14.50 4.37 8.11
C ASN A 129 -15.74 4.41 9.02
N LEU A 130 -16.72 5.26 8.73
CA LEU A 130 -17.90 5.47 9.58
C LEU A 130 -18.99 4.43 9.34
N THR A 131 -19.32 4.18 8.06
CA THR A 131 -20.43 3.29 7.68
C THR A 131 -20.02 1.85 7.49
N LYS A 132 -18.71 1.54 7.48
CA LYS A 132 -18.14 0.23 7.17
C LYS A 132 -18.57 -0.33 5.79
N GLN A 133 -19.22 0.46 4.96
CA GLN A 133 -19.61 0.05 3.62
C GLN A 133 -18.39 -0.09 2.72
N VAL A 134 -18.29 -1.23 2.06
CA VAL A 134 -17.26 -1.53 1.08
C VAL A 134 -17.73 -1.04 -0.29
N GLY A 135 -16.90 -0.25 -0.92
CA GLY A 135 -17.11 0.24 -2.29
C GLY A 135 -16.71 -0.81 -3.34
N PRO A 136 -16.78 -0.43 -4.62
CA PRO A 136 -16.38 -1.33 -5.70
C PRO A 136 -14.91 -1.73 -5.56
N TRP A 137 -14.66 -3.00 -5.84
CA TRP A 137 -13.30 -3.54 -5.89
C TRP A 137 -12.54 -3.04 -7.13
N ARG A 138 -11.22 -3.06 -7.02
CA ARG A 138 -10.29 -2.67 -8.07
C ARG A 138 -9.26 -3.76 -8.28
N LEU A 139 -9.05 -4.09 -9.55
CA LEU A 139 -8.04 -5.06 -9.96
C LEU A 139 -6.87 -4.30 -10.59
N PRO A 140 -5.65 -4.38 -10.03
CA PRO A 140 -4.45 -3.96 -10.72
C PRO A 140 -4.28 -4.71 -12.05
N PRO A 141 -3.68 -4.11 -13.08
CA PRO A 141 -3.50 -4.78 -14.35
C PRO A 141 -2.57 -5.99 -14.21
N ASN A 142 -2.89 -7.07 -14.90
CA ASN A 142 -2.01 -8.24 -14.97
C ASN A 142 -1.08 -8.21 -16.20
N HIS A 143 -1.35 -7.33 -17.15
CA HIS A 143 -0.59 -7.19 -18.40
C HIS A 143 -0.21 -5.72 -18.64
N ASN A 144 0.83 -5.53 -19.44
CA ASN A 144 1.30 -4.20 -19.86
C ASN A 144 1.67 -3.26 -18.70
N ILE A 145 2.14 -3.82 -17.57
CA ILE A 145 2.49 -3.04 -16.38
C ILE A 145 3.55 -1.99 -16.69
N HIS A 146 4.60 -2.32 -17.46
CA HIS A 146 5.67 -1.40 -17.88
C HIS A 146 5.17 -0.22 -18.71
N THR A 147 4.11 -0.41 -19.49
CA THR A 147 3.48 0.68 -20.26
C THR A 147 2.59 1.54 -19.36
N GLN A 148 1.78 0.90 -18.51
CA GLN A 148 0.83 1.60 -17.66
C GLN A 148 1.50 2.45 -16.58
N ILE A 149 2.59 1.97 -16.00
CA ILE A 149 3.33 2.68 -14.95
C ILE A 149 3.87 4.04 -15.43
N ARG A 150 4.10 4.23 -16.72
CA ARG A 150 4.64 5.48 -17.29
C ARG A 150 3.69 6.67 -17.19
N TRP A 151 2.41 6.44 -17.02
CA TRP A 151 1.41 7.51 -16.99
C TRP A 151 0.42 7.44 -15.81
N ARG A 152 0.46 6.38 -15.00
CA ARG A 152 -0.30 6.27 -13.75
C ARG A 152 0.38 5.29 -12.80
N ASN A 153 0.10 5.38 -11.49
CA ASN A 153 0.47 4.34 -10.55
C ASN A 153 -0.58 3.21 -10.58
N PRO A 154 -0.29 2.04 -11.18
CA PRO A 154 -1.23 0.93 -11.22
C PRO A 154 -1.05 -0.05 -10.05
N ILE A 155 -0.03 0.13 -9.19
CA ILE A 155 0.36 -0.76 -8.11
C ILE A 155 0.02 -0.12 -6.76
N PRO A 156 -1.13 -0.44 -6.15
CA PRO A 156 -1.44 0.06 -4.81
C PRO A 156 -0.51 -0.57 -3.76
N LEU A 157 0.20 0.25 -3.01
CA LEU A 157 1.23 -0.20 -2.07
C LEU A 157 0.70 -1.25 -1.07
N LEU A 158 -0.50 -1.05 -0.51
CA LEU A 158 -1.13 -1.97 0.45
C LEU A 158 -1.40 -3.38 -0.11
N THR A 159 -1.32 -3.58 -1.44
CA THR A 159 -1.55 -4.88 -2.09
C THR A 159 -0.25 -5.61 -2.41
N ALA A 160 0.88 -4.91 -2.39
CA ALA A 160 2.15 -5.41 -2.90
C ALA A 160 2.83 -6.38 -1.94
N VAL A 161 3.43 -7.43 -2.52
CA VAL A 161 4.50 -8.24 -1.95
C VAL A 161 5.63 -8.25 -2.96
N VAL A 162 6.82 -7.84 -2.56
CA VAL A 162 7.97 -7.61 -3.44
C VAL A 162 9.24 -8.21 -2.84
N ARG A 163 10.15 -8.67 -3.68
CA ARG A 163 11.48 -9.10 -3.25
C ARG A 163 12.26 -7.91 -2.69
N ARG A 164 12.94 -8.14 -1.56
CA ARG A 164 13.67 -7.11 -0.83
C ARG A 164 14.80 -6.47 -1.64
N ASP A 165 15.52 -7.25 -2.42
CA ASP A 165 16.63 -6.78 -3.26
C ASP A 165 16.20 -5.75 -4.34
N LEU A 166 14.94 -5.74 -4.74
CA LEU A 166 14.37 -4.71 -5.62
C LEU A 166 14.15 -3.36 -4.91
N LEU A 167 14.31 -3.32 -3.59
CA LEU A 167 14.08 -2.16 -2.74
C LEU A 167 15.38 -1.56 -2.17
N ASP A 168 16.55 -1.98 -2.66
CA ASP A 168 17.86 -1.57 -2.12
C ASP A 168 18.08 -0.05 -2.16
N ASN A 169 17.52 0.66 -3.14
CA ASN A 169 17.56 2.12 -3.22
C ASN A 169 16.56 2.82 -2.29
N GLY A 170 15.63 2.06 -1.68
CA GLY A 170 14.57 2.58 -0.83
C GLY A 170 13.53 3.43 -1.56
N PHE A 171 12.64 4.03 -0.77
CA PHE A 171 11.62 4.96 -1.26
C PHE A 171 12.22 6.34 -1.51
N PRO A 172 12.00 6.97 -2.66
CA PRO A 172 12.38 8.36 -2.91
C PRO A 172 11.67 9.33 -1.94
N LEU A 173 12.37 10.40 -1.52
CA LEU A 173 11.81 11.44 -0.65
C LEU A 173 10.87 12.37 -1.44
N HIS A 174 9.68 11.86 -1.75
CA HIS A 174 8.65 12.55 -2.52
C HIS A 174 7.25 12.19 -2.01
N PRO A 175 6.24 13.06 -2.12
CA PRO A 175 4.86 12.76 -1.69
C PRO A 175 4.18 11.58 -2.42
N HIS A 176 4.63 11.24 -3.63
CA HIS A 176 4.24 10.04 -4.38
C HIS A 176 5.41 9.06 -4.44
N GLU A 177 5.97 8.73 -3.28
CA GLU A 177 7.15 7.88 -3.14
C GLU A 177 6.93 6.47 -3.69
N ASP A 178 5.73 5.93 -3.52
CA ASP A 178 5.34 4.61 -4.03
C ASP A 178 5.32 4.58 -5.56
N TYR A 179 4.81 5.62 -6.20
CA TYR A 179 4.79 5.71 -7.65
C TYR A 179 6.21 5.79 -8.24
N LEU A 180 7.06 6.63 -7.66
CA LEU A 180 8.47 6.74 -8.08
C LEU A 180 9.22 5.44 -7.85
N LEU A 181 9.02 4.77 -6.71
CA LEU A 181 9.60 3.45 -6.42
C LEU A 181 9.25 2.43 -7.51
N TRP A 182 7.96 2.31 -7.84
CA TRP A 182 7.54 1.35 -8.85
C TRP A 182 8.06 1.69 -10.25
N LEU A 183 8.11 2.98 -10.60
CA LEU A 183 8.73 3.44 -11.85
C LEU A 183 10.21 3.05 -11.92
N GLU A 184 10.97 3.25 -10.86
CA GLU A 184 12.37 2.89 -10.77
C GLU A 184 12.58 1.37 -10.89
N ILE A 185 11.85 0.58 -10.11
CA ILE A 185 11.92 -0.88 -10.16
C ILE A 185 11.63 -1.40 -11.57
N MET A 186 10.54 -0.93 -12.19
CA MET A 186 10.15 -1.38 -13.54
C MET A 186 11.13 -0.93 -14.62
N SER A 187 11.75 0.23 -14.47
CA SER A 187 12.73 0.75 -15.43
C SER A 187 14.06 0.00 -15.35
N ASN A 188 14.50 -0.32 -14.13
CA ASN A 188 15.77 -1.01 -13.89
C ASN A 188 15.66 -2.53 -14.11
N ASN A 189 14.45 -3.08 -14.09
CA ASN A 189 14.20 -4.52 -14.20
C ASN A 189 13.19 -4.84 -15.31
N PRO A 190 13.57 -4.75 -16.59
CA PRO A 190 12.63 -4.99 -17.70
C PRO A 190 12.10 -6.43 -17.76
N ALA A 191 12.80 -7.38 -17.16
CA ALA A 191 12.43 -8.80 -17.09
C ALA A 191 11.72 -9.17 -15.76
N ILE A 192 11.29 -8.19 -14.96
CA ILE A 192 10.62 -8.44 -13.68
C ILE A 192 9.37 -9.32 -13.87
N ARG A 193 9.28 -10.36 -13.05
CA ARG A 193 8.12 -11.27 -13.03
C ARG A 193 7.06 -10.68 -12.13
N TYR A 194 6.12 -9.99 -12.72
CA TYR A 194 4.98 -9.36 -12.07
C TYR A 194 3.71 -10.20 -12.22
N GLY A 195 2.90 -10.29 -11.17
CA GLY A 195 1.60 -10.97 -11.22
C GLY A 195 0.55 -10.34 -10.31
N CYS A 196 -0.70 -10.41 -10.75
CA CYS A 196 -1.85 -9.94 -9.99
C CYS A 196 -2.77 -11.10 -9.62
N LEU A 197 -2.91 -11.37 -8.31
CA LEU A 197 -3.88 -12.33 -7.78
C LEU A 197 -5.27 -11.65 -7.79
N PRO A 198 -6.26 -12.16 -8.58
CA PRO A 198 -7.55 -11.49 -8.77
C PRO A 198 -8.52 -11.73 -7.60
N GLN A 199 -8.05 -11.62 -6.36
CA GLN A 199 -8.84 -11.76 -5.14
C GLN A 199 -8.77 -10.48 -4.32
N VAL A 200 -9.90 -10.01 -3.76
CA VAL A 200 -9.93 -8.85 -2.86
C VAL A 200 -9.39 -9.25 -1.50
N LEU A 201 -8.14 -8.91 -1.26
CA LEU A 201 -7.42 -9.27 -0.04
C LEU A 201 -6.92 -8.05 0.74
N ALA A 202 -7.13 -6.83 0.23
CA ALA A 202 -6.74 -5.59 0.87
C ALA A 202 -7.88 -4.57 0.85
N PHE A 203 -8.00 -3.78 1.92
CA PHE A 203 -9.09 -2.83 2.14
C PHE A 203 -8.53 -1.46 2.51
N TYR A 204 -8.64 -0.52 1.57
CA TYR A 204 -8.21 0.86 1.73
C TYR A 204 -9.26 1.68 2.49
N ARG A 205 -8.88 2.24 3.63
CA ARG A 205 -9.77 3.05 4.47
C ARG A 205 -9.90 4.48 3.95
N ARG A 206 -11.14 4.94 3.83
CA ARG A 206 -11.45 6.32 3.50
C ARG A 206 -11.90 7.08 4.73
N HIS A 207 -11.12 8.08 5.13
CA HIS A 207 -11.43 9.01 6.22
C HIS A 207 -11.03 10.45 5.84
N SER A 208 -11.37 11.41 6.70
CA SER A 208 -11.19 12.84 6.42
C SER A 208 -9.74 13.31 6.38
N SER A 209 -8.82 12.58 7.01
CA SER A 209 -7.39 12.91 7.09
C SER A 209 -6.51 12.21 6.03
N ASN A 210 -7.08 11.48 5.07
CA ASN A 210 -6.27 10.93 3.98
C ASN A 210 -5.56 12.04 3.18
N ILE A 211 -4.24 11.92 2.99
CA ILE A 211 -3.40 12.88 2.26
C ILE A 211 -3.88 13.05 0.81
N SER A 212 -4.40 11.99 0.18
CA SER A 212 -4.91 11.99 -1.19
C SER A 212 -6.23 12.76 -1.40
N ARG A 213 -6.73 13.47 -0.38
CA ARG A 213 -8.02 14.18 -0.43
C ARG A 213 -8.02 15.41 -1.35
N TYR A 214 -6.87 16.06 -1.53
CA TYR A 214 -6.78 17.33 -2.23
C TYR A 214 -6.39 17.15 -3.71
N PRO A 215 -7.33 17.34 -4.68
CA PRO A 215 -7.06 17.11 -6.10
C PRO A 215 -5.90 17.95 -6.66
N TYR A 216 -5.76 19.19 -6.23
CA TYR A 216 -4.68 20.08 -6.66
C TYR A 216 -3.30 19.54 -6.29
N GLN A 217 -3.15 19.03 -5.07
CA GLN A 217 -1.88 18.44 -4.63
C GLN A 217 -1.55 17.18 -5.43
N LEU A 218 -2.55 16.33 -5.70
CA LEU A 218 -2.38 15.13 -6.53
C LEU A 218 -1.87 15.48 -7.93
N VAL A 219 -2.47 16.49 -8.58
CA VAL A 219 -2.04 16.98 -9.89
C VAL A 219 -0.58 17.45 -9.85
N ARG A 220 -0.23 18.30 -8.88
CA ARG A 220 1.14 18.84 -8.72
C ARG A 220 2.15 17.71 -8.48
N TRP A 221 1.84 16.79 -7.59
CA TRP A 221 2.73 15.68 -7.26
C TRP A 221 2.89 14.71 -8.43
N THR A 222 1.81 14.38 -9.12
CA THR A 222 1.86 13.51 -10.32
C THR A 222 2.70 14.16 -11.43
N TYR A 223 2.54 15.46 -11.66
CA TYR A 223 3.41 16.19 -12.58
C TYR A 223 4.88 16.12 -12.15
N GLY A 224 5.16 16.29 -10.84
CA GLY A 224 6.51 16.14 -10.26
C GLY A 224 7.11 14.77 -10.55
N VAL A 225 6.34 13.70 -10.41
CA VAL A 225 6.77 12.33 -10.74
C VAL A 225 7.25 12.24 -12.19
N TYR A 226 6.48 12.75 -13.15
CA TYR A 226 6.87 12.71 -14.56
C TYR A 226 8.15 13.49 -14.85
N ARG A 227 8.32 14.67 -14.20
CA ARG A 227 9.53 15.48 -14.31
C ARG A 227 10.76 14.78 -13.76
N ILE A 228 10.63 14.16 -12.58
CA ILE A 228 11.71 13.40 -11.93
C ILE A 228 12.09 12.18 -12.76
N SER A 229 11.09 11.52 -13.40
CA SER A 229 11.32 10.36 -14.28
C SER A 229 11.88 10.73 -15.67
N GLY A 230 12.34 11.97 -15.88
CA GLY A 230 13.04 12.40 -17.08
C GLY A 230 12.16 12.98 -18.20
N ALA A 231 10.83 13.06 -18.01
CA ALA A 231 9.97 13.69 -19.01
C ALA A 231 10.25 15.20 -19.12
N ASN A 232 10.33 15.74 -20.34
CA ASN A 232 10.39 17.19 -20.52
C ASN A 232 9.03 17.85 -20.16
N PRO A 233 8.93 19.17 -20.03
CA PRO A 233 7.69 19.82 -19.61
C PRO A 233 6.46 19.50 -20.48
N VAL A 234 6.64 19.40 -21.79
CA VAL A 234 5.56 19.09 -22.74
C VAL A 234 5.10 17.64 -22.60
N GLN A 235 6.05 16.71 -22.50
CA GLN A 235 5.76 15.30 -22.26
C GLN A 235 5.05 15.08 -20.91
N ALA A 236 5.55 15.71 -19.83
CA ALA A 236 4.95 15.62 -18.51
C ALA A 236 3.51 16.16 -18.49
N PHE A 237 3.25 17.24 -19.22
CA PHE A 237 1.90 17.78 -19.37
C PHE A 237 0.99 16.83 -20.16
N GLY A 238 1.46 16.24 -21.27
CA GLY A 238 0.72 15.23 -22.03
C GLY A 238 0.37 13.99 -21.18
N GLN A 239 1.34 13.47 -20.40
CA GLN A 239 1.11 12.38 -19.46
C GLN A 239 0.09 12.75 -18.38
N LEU A 240 0.13 13.99 -17.87
CA LEU A 240 -0.84 14.49 -16.89
C LEU A 240 -2.26 14.54 -17.44
N LEU A 241 -2.45 14.90 -18.70
CA LEU A 241 -3.76 14.87 -19.38
C LEU A 241 -4.30 13.43 -19.49
N LEU A 242 -3.45 12.45 -19.87
CA LEU A 242 -3.82 11.04 -19.91
C LEU A 242 -4.21 10.53 -18.52
N TRP A 243 -3.42 10.88 -17.51
CA TRP A 243 -3.73 10.54 -16.11
C TRP A 243 -5.07 11.14 -15.66
N GLY A 244 -5.31 12.42 -15.96
CA GLY A 244 -6.56 13.11 -15.63
C GLY A 244 -7.78 12.45 -16.26
N GLY A 245 -7.71 12.11 -17.55
CA GLY A 245 -8.76 11.39 -18.27
C GLY A 245 -9.06 10.02 -17.64
N ALA A 246 -8.03 9.22 -17.35
CA ALA A 246 -8.17 7.94 -16.68
C ALA A 246 -8.75 8.09 -15.26
N HIS A 247 -8.34 9.13 -14.53
CA HIS A 247 -8.86 9.42 -13.19
C HIS A 247 -10.35 9.76 -13.22
N CYS A 248 -10.79 10.59 -14.16
CA CYS A 248 -12.20 10.93 -14.36
C CYS A 248 -13.04 9.68 -14.69
N ILE A 249 -12.57 8.82 -15.59
CA ILE A 249 -13.25 7.56 -15.92
C ILE A 249 -13.40 6.68 -14.67
N CYS A 250 -12.34 6.57 -13.86
CA CYS A 250 -12.39 5.84 -12.60
C CYS A 250 -13.43 6.42 -11.62
N LEU A 251 -13.51 7.74 -11.49
CA LEU A 251 -14.49 8.40 -10.61
C LEU A 251 -15.93 8.18 -11.08
N LEU A 252 -16.18 8.25 -12.39
CA LEU A 252 -17.49 7.96 -12.97
C LEU A 252 -17.89 6.50 -12.71
N ARG A 253 -16.99 5.55 -12.95
CA ARG A 253 -17.22 4.13 -12.67
C ARG A 253 -17.52 3.89 -11.19
N ASP A 254 -16.81 4.56 -10.27
CA ASP A 254 -17.08 4.47 -8.82
C ASP A 254 -18.48 5.00 -8.46
N LYS A 255 -18.93 6.08 -9.09
CA LYS A 255 -20.30 6.60 -8.88
C LYS A 255 -21.38 5.61 -9.32
N PHE A 256 -21.22 4.97 -10.47
CA PHE A 256 -22.16 3.97 -10.98
C PHE A 256 -22.17 2.70 -10.11
N SER A 257 -21.00 2.19 -9.72
CA SER A 257 -20.88 0.97 -8.93
C SER A 257 -21.36 1.11 -7.49
N ARG A 258 -21.30 2.33 -6.88
CA ARG A 258 -21.84 2.58 -5.52
C ARG A 258 -23.35 2.28 -5.38
N ARG A 259 -24.10 2.33 -6.48
CA ARG A 259 -25.52 1.95 -6.47
C ARG A 259 -25.74 0.45 -6.30
N LEU A 260 -24.73 -0.38 -6.52
CA LEU A 260 -24.81 -1.84 -6.56
C LEU A 260 -24.15 -2.55 -5.37
N SER A 261 -23.27 -1.87 -4.62
CA SER A 261 -22.51 -2.49 -3.53
C SER A 261 -23.12 -2.14 -2.16
N ARG A 262 -23.81 -3.11 -1.53
CA ARG A 262 -24.41 -3.00 -0.19
C ARG A 262 -23.72 -3.92 0.85
N HIS A 263 -22.49 -4.36 0.60
CA HIS A 263 -21.80 -5.27 1.50
C HIS A 263 -21.08 -4.54 2.64
N ASN A 264 -21.14 -5.10 3.85
CA ASN A 264 -20.40 -4.62 5.00
C ASN A 264 -18.97 -5.18 4.98
N LEU A 265 -18.02 -4.42 5.55
CA LEU A 265 -16.62 -4.84 5.67
C LEU A 265 -16.46 -6.14 6.45
N ASP A 266 -17.22 -6.30 7.54
CA ASP A 266 -17.14 -7.48 8.39
C ASP A 266 -17.55 -8.75 7.63
N GLU A 267 -18.54 -8.67 6.74
CA GLU A 267 -18.90 -9.78 5.84
C GLU A 267 -17.76 -10.16 4.90
N HIS A 268 -17.03 -9.16 4.37
CA HIS A 268 -15.89 -9.42 3.49
C HIS A 268 -14.68 -10.02 4.22
N LEU A 269 -14.50 -9.74 5.50
CA LEU A 269 -13.41 -10.30 6.29
C LEU A 269 -13.68 -11.75 6.74
N ILE A 270 -14.95 -12.12 6.87
CA ILE A 270 -15.38 -13.46 7.30
C ILE A 270 -15.56 -14.42 6.12
N LEU A 271 -16.10 -13.92 5.01
CA LEU A 271 -16.38 -14.74 3.82
C LEU A 271 -15.08 -15.06 3.05
N ALA A 272 -15.09 -16.20 2.35
CA ALA A 272 -13.98 -16.51 1.43
C ALA A 272 -13.79 -15.38 0.41
N PRO A 273 -12.53 -14.95 0.13
CA PRO A 273 -12.26 -13.88 -0.83
C PRO A 273 -12.87 -14.22 -2.19
N ARG A 274 -13.61 -13.26 -2.76
CA ARG A 274 -14.19 -13.42 -4.10
C ARG A 274 -13.07 -13.55 -5.13
N ASP A 275 -13.16 -14.57 -5.95
CA ASP A 275 -12.30 -14.78 -7.10
C ASP A 275 -12.93 -14.10 -8.33
N PHE A 276 -12.14 -13.28 -9.04
CA PHE A 276 -12.58 -12.53 -10.23
C PHE A 276 -11.92 -13.04 -11.51
N ALA A 277 -11.37 -14.26 -11.47
CA ALA A 277 -10.75 -14.90 -12.63
C ALA A 277 -11.77 -15.47 -13.62
N LYS A 278 -13.08 -15.23 -13.43
CA LYS A 278 -14.15 -15.67 -14.35
C LYS A 278 -14.84 -14.50 -15.01
#